data_a860394958dd5bc776c34bf859987634
#
_entry.id   a860394958dd5bc776c34bf859987634
#
_cell.length_a   1.000
_cell.length_b   1.000
_cell.length_c   1.000
_cell.angle_alpha   90.00
_cell.angle_beta   90.00
_cell.angle_gamma   90.00
#
_symmetry.space_group_name_H-M   'P 1'
#
loop_
_entity.id
_entity.type
_entity.pdbx_description
1 polymer ?
#
loop_
_entity_poly.entity_id
_entity_poly.type
_entity_poly.pdbx_seq_one_letter_code
_entity_poly.pdbx_strand_id
1 'polypeptide(L)'
;MAEYDVPNGEQFQGTTIGGLSGIDYDAKNDDYYIISDDRSAINPARFYTAKIRIKENRIDSVEFTGVKTFHQQNGKSYPNSKQDPLHTPDPEDIRYNAATGEIVWCSEGERKPENNILEDPSVIVADQNGNYKDSFELPANMHMQATENGPRQNSVFEGLAFSADYKFLFVGVEEPIYEDGTRATNDSAAWIRLIKFDTEKRKQVAQYAYKIEHVAYPTMPSNSFKINGVSAILLAAENKLFVVERSFSTGRLACTIRVFLADMNDAADVASTKSLSPQTVSTPISKKLLLNMDELGRYIDNIEGVTWGPLLPNGHRSLIFVADNNFSPLEKTQLLLFELIP
;
A
#
# COMPACT_ATOMS: atom_id res chain seq x y z
N MET A 1 -14.55 10.65 -13.15
CA MET A 1 -13.37 9.75 -13.20
C MET A 1 -12.80 9.71 -14.60
N ALA A 2 -11.47 9.71 -14.72
CA ALA A 2 -10.75 9.48 -15.97
C ALA A 2 -9.69 8.38 -15.76
N GLU A 3 -9.30 7.71 -16.83
CA GLU A 3 -8.39 6.57 -16.85
C GLU A 3 -7.25 6.82 -17.84
N TYR A 4 -6.05 6.37 -17.48
CA TYR A 4 -4.87 6.34 -18.34
C TYR A 4 -4.15 5.02 -18.11
N ASP A 5 -3.89 4.27 -19.17
CA ASP A 5 -3.14 3.01 -19.13
C ASP A 5 -1.69 3.27 -19.53
N VAL A 6 -0.73 2.93 -18.67
CA VAL A 6 0.69 2.88 -19.04
C VAL A 6 0.90 1.62 -19.88
N PRO A 7 1.61 1.72 -21.04
CA PRO A 7 1.84 0.56 -21.89
C PRO A 7 2.56 -0.57 -21.14
N ASN A 8 2.06 -1.79 -21.25
CA ASN A 8 2.67 -2.94 -20.60
C ASN A 8 4.07 -3.22 -21.19
N GLY A 9 5.04 -3.44 -20.32
CA GLY A 9 6.43 -3.72 -20.69
C GLY A 9 7.21 -2.50 -21.19
N GLU A 10 6.70 -1.29 -20.97
CA GLU A 10 7.41 -0.05 -21.27
C GLU A 10 8.78 -0.03 -20.57
N GLN A 11 9.81 0.41 -21.29
CA GLN A 11 11.18 0.46 -20.79
C GLN A 11 11.57 1.90 -20.47
N PHE A 12 12.15 2.11 -19.30
CA PHE A 12 12.68 3.42 -18.92
C PHE A 12 14.06 3.29 -18.24
N GLN A 13 15.07 3.92 -18.81
CA GLN A 13 16.46 3.92 -18.31
C GLN A 13 17.00 2.53 -17.94
N GLY A 14 16.67 1.53 -18.75
CA GLY A 14 17.15 0.14 -18.56
C GLY A 14 16.33 -0.68 -17.57
N THR A 15 15.21 -0.18 -17.09
CA THR A 15 14.26 -0.91 -16.25
C THR A 15 12.91 -1.06 -16.93
N THR A 16 12.17 -2.12 -16.57
CA THR A 16 10.79 -2.33 -17.02
C THR A 16 9.85 -1.60 -16.08
N ILE A 17 8.96 -0.75 -16.61
CA ILE A 17 7.89 -0.14 -15.88
C ILE A 17 6.80 -1.19 -15.65
N GLY A 18 6.47 -1.43 -14.40
CA GLY A 18 5.47 -2.38 -13.93
C GLY A 18 5.59 -2.59 -12.42
N GLY A 19 4.67 -3.36 -11.85
CA GLY A 19 4.65 -3.56 -10.42
C GLY A 19 4.43 -2.25 -9.66
N LEU A 20 3.61 -1.32 -10.18
CA LEU A 20 3.45 0.00 -9.57
C LEU A 20 2.42 -0.08 -8.44
N SER A 21 2.89 -0.39 -7.23
CA SER A 21 2.07 -0.64 -6.05
C SER A 21 1.77 0.62 -5.21
N GLY A 22 2.69 1.58 -5.14
CA GLY A 22 2.51 2.79 -4.32
C GLY A 22 2.80 4.07 -5.09
N ILE A 23 2.12 5.16 -4.74
CA ILE A 23 2.29 6.47 -5.37
C ILE A 23 2.12 7.61 -4.35
N ASP A 24 2.98 8.64 -4.44
CA ASP A 24 2.84 9.88 -3.69
C ASP A 24 3.11 11.12 -4.53
N TYR A 25 2.56 12.25 -4.13
CA TYR A 25 2.62 13.51 -4.88
C TYR A 25 3.30 14.63 -4.10
N ASP A 26 4.40 15.13 -4.63
CA ASP A 26 5.02 16.38 -4.19
C ASP A 26 4.38 17.58 -4.91
N ALA A 27 3.40 18.18 -4.26
CA ALA A 27 2.68 19.34 -4.81
C ALA A 27 3.57 20.58 -5.03
N LYS A 28 4.73 20.68 -4.35
CA LYS A 28 5.63 21.83 -4.50
C LYS A 28 6.39 21.77 -5.81
N ASN A 29 6.85 20.58 -6.20
CA ASN A 29 7.65 20.37 -7.41
C ASN A 29 6.82 19.79 -8.55
N ASP A 30 5.53 19.47 -8.32
CA ASP A 30 4.65 18.79 -9.26
C ASP A 30 5.26 17.46 -9.72
N ASP A 31 5.84 16.69 -8.79
CA ASP A 31 6.47 15.40 -9.02
C ASP A 31 5.69 14.29 -8.32
N TYR A 32 5.64 13.12 -8.97
CA TYR A 32 5.12 11.89 -8.39
C TYR A 32 6.26 10.94 -8.13
N TYR A 33 6.24 10.31 -6.94
CA TYR A 33 7.09 9.19 -6.57
C TYR A 33 6.26 7.92 -6.66
N ILE A 34 6.73 6.93 -7.42
CA ILE A 34 5.97 5.70 -7.70
C ILE A 34 6.89 4.51 -7.46
N ILE A 35 6.55 3.65 -6.50
CA ILE A 35 7.35 2.47 -6.18
C ILE A 35 6.96 1.29 -7.06
N SER A 36 7.91 0.38 -7.28
CA SER A 36 7.68 -0.91 -7.93
C SER A 36 7.87 -2.04 -6.93
N ASP A 37 6.93 -2.97 -6.86
CA ASP A 37 6.93 -4.16 -6.01
C ASP A 37 7.89 -5.27 -6.46
N ASP A 38 8.71 -4.96 -7.47
CA ASP A 38 9.71 -5.89 -7.97
C ASP A 38 10.74 -6.25 -6.90
N ARG A 39 10.67 -7.44 -6.37
CA ARG A 39 11.61 -8.01 -5.41
C ARG A 39 13.01 -8.22 -5.99
N SER A 40 13.52 -7.25 -6.72
CA SER A 40 14.78 -7.34 -7.49
C SER A 40 14.85 -8.56 -8.42
N ALA A 41 13.70 -9.08 -8.85
CA ALA A 41 13.62 -10.30 -9.66
C ALA A 41 13.78 -9.99 -11.16
N ILE A 42 13.27 -8.86 -11.63
CA ILE A 42 13.37 -8.35 -12.99
C ILE A 42 14.44 -7.26 -13.05
N ASN A 43 14.29 -6.21 -12.20
CA ASN A 43 15.25 -5.14 -12.02
C ASN A 43 15.45 -4.89 -10.52
N PRO A 44 16.52 -4.20 -10.09
CA PRO A 44 16.71 -3.87 -8.68
C PRO A 44 15.51 -3.14 -8.07
N ALA A 45 15.22 -3.40 -6.78
CA ALA A 45 14.19 -2.71 -6.02
C ALA A 45 14.34 -1.20 -6.19
N ARG A 46 13.27 -0.49 -6.57
CA ARG A 46 13.35 0.86 -7.10
C ARG A 46 12.07 1.66 -6.94
N PHE A 47 12.20 2.95 -7.14
CA PHE A 47 11.06 3.82 -7.39
C PHE A 47 11.34 4.70 -8.62
N TYR A 48 10.26 5.21 -9.19
CA TYR A 48 10.28 6.15 -10.30
C TYR A 48 9.87 7.54 -9.84
N THR A 49 10.37 8.57 -10.52
CA THR A 49 9.75 9.89 -10.52
C THR A 49 9.00 10.09 -11.83
N ALA A 50 7.84 10.77 -11.76
CA ALA A 50 7.02 11.00 -12.94
C ALA A 50 6.32 12.36 -12.88
N LYS A 51 5.92 12.86 -14.05
CA LYS A 51 4.97 13.96 -14.23
C LYS A 51 3.66 13.40 -14.77
N ILE A 52 2.55 13.68 -14.08
CA ILE A 52 1.21 13.34 -14.55
C ILE A 52 0.52 14.63 -14.96
N ARG A 53 0.33 14.82 -16.26
CA ARG A 53 -0.32 16.02 -16.77
C ARG A 53 -1.82 15.83 -16.82
N ILE A 54 -2.55 16.73 -16.17
CA ILE A 54 -4.01 16.74 -16.17
C ILE A 54 -4.50 17.90 -17.04
N LYS A 55 -5.36 17.58 -17.99
CA LYS A 55 -6.00 18.54 -18.88
C LYS A 55 -7.50 18.20 -19.02
N GLU A 56 -8.37 19.19 -18.90
CA GLU A 56 -9.83 19.00 -19.02
C GLU A 56 -10.36 17.87 -18.10
N ASN A 57 -9.87 17.81 -16.85
CA ASN A 57 -10.18 16.78 -15.87
C ASN A 57 -9.86 15.34 -16.32
N ARG A 58 -8.84 15.18 -17.17
CA ARG A 58 -8.32 13.89 -17.64
C ARG A 58 -6.81 13.84 -17.48
N ILE A 59 -6.27 12.65 -17.30
CA ILE A 59 -4.84 12.42 -17.45
C ILE A 59 -4.52 12.47 -18.94
N ASP A 60 -3.77 13.50 -19.33
CA ASP A 60 -3.35 13.74 -20.71
C ASP A 60 -2.10 12.92 -21.05
N SER A 61 -1.15 12.86 -20.11
CA SER A 61 0.07 12.08 -20.23
C SER A 61 0.68 11.72 -18.88
N VAL A 62 1.43 10.64 -18.87
CA VAL A 62 2.32 10.22 -17.78
C VAL A 62 3.73 10.15 -18.36
N GLU A 63 4.65 10.90 -17.80
CA GLU A 63 6.04 10.98 -18.24
C GLU A 63 6.95 10.57 -17.09
N PHE A 64 7.61 9.43 -17.18
CA PHE A 64 8.64 9.03 -16.22
C PHE A 64 9.87 9.91 -16.40
N THR A 65 10.35 10.54 -15.33
CA THR A 65 11.45 11.52 -15.36
C THR A 65 12.73 10.99 -14.74
N GLY A 66 12.64 9.95 -13.91
CA GLY A 66 13.78 9.31 -13.27
C GLY A 66 13.46 7.93 -12.72
N VAL A 67 14.49 7.15 -12.48
CA VAL A 67 14.44 5.91 -11.72
C VAL A 67 15.57 5.89 -10.69
N LYS A 68 15.27 5.44 -9.48
CA LYS A 68 16.22 5.34 -8.37
C LYS A 68 16.15 3.95 -7.76
N THR A 69 17.32 3.29 -7.69
CA THR A 69 17.47 1.99 -7.01
C THR A 69 17.54 2.21 -5.52
N PHE A 70 16.82 1.42 -4.75
CA PHE A 70 16.99 1.36 -3.30
C PHE A 70 18.31 0.66 -2.92
N HIS A 71 18.98 1.22 -1.93
CA HIS A 71 20.22 0.68 -1.39
C HIS A 71 20.06 0.26 0.07
N GLN A 72 20.70 -0.84 0.41
CA GLN A 72 20.85 -1.33 1.76
C GLN A 72 21.73 -0.38 2.61
N GLN A 73 21.73 -0.58 3.92
CA GLN A 73 22.59 0.18 4.84
C GLN A 73 24.09 0.12 4.47
N ASN A 74 24.55 -0.95 3.82
CA ASN A 74 25.93 -1.11 3.36
C ASN A 74 26.22 -0.39 2.02
N GLY A 75 25.26 0.34 1.47
CA GLY A 75 25.34 1.08 0.20
C GLY A 75 25.21 0.20 -1.06
N LYS A 76 24.94 -1.10 -0.94
CA LYS A 76 24.69 -1.99 -2.08
C LYS A 76 23.20 -2.02 -2.42
N SER A 77 22.88 -2.26 -3.68
CA SER A 77 21.50 -2.58 -4.07
C SER A 77 21.02 -3.88 -3.39
N TYR A 78 19.72 -4.02 -3.25
CA TYR A 78 19.14 -5.26 -2.74
C TYR A 78 19.40 -6.42 -3.70
N PRO A 79 19.69 -7.63 -3.19
CA PRO A 79 19.94 -8.81 -4.02
C PRO A 79 18.66 -9.25 -4.74
N ASN A 80 18.79 -10.15 -5.71
CA ASN A 80 17.66 -10.78 -6.36
C ASN A 80 16.99 -11.79 -5.42
N SER A 81 15.66 -11.74 -5.30
CA SER A 81 14.87 -12.58 -4.39
C SER A 81 15.07 -14.09 -4.61
N LYS A 82 15.40 -14.51 -5.84
CA LYS A 82 15.69 -15.92 -6.14
C LYS A 82 17.06 -16.37 -5.68
N GLN A 83 17.96 -15.43 -5.40
CA GLN A 83 19.34 -15.71 -4.96
C GLN A 83 19.49 -15.54 -3.45
N ASP A 84 18.88 -14.52 -2.89
CA ASP A 84 18.97 -14.20 -1.46
C ASP A 84 17.63 -13.64 -0.95
N PRO A 85 16.61 -14.50 -0.75
CA PRO A 85 15.29 -14.08 -0.31
C PRO A 85 15.24 -13.50 1.11
N LEU A 86 16.25 -13.77 1.95
CA LEU A 86 16.31 -13.26 3.32
C LEU A 86 16.76 -11.80 3.42
N HIS A 87 17.28 -11.24 2.32
CA HIS A 87 17.77 -9.86 2.30
C HIS A 87 17.19 -9.07 1.13
N THR A 88 16.09 -9.56 0.57
CA THR A 88 15.41 -8.90 -0.55
C THR A 88 14.04 -8.43 -0.11
N PRO A 89 13.78 -7.11 -0.11
CA PRO A 89 12.50 -6.57 0.27
C PRO A 89 11.42 -6.95 -0.75
N ASP A 90 10.18 -6.84 -0.30
CA ASP A 90 8.95 -6.84 -1.07
C ASP A 90 8.35 -5.43 -0.99
N PRO A 91 8.74 -4.49 -1.85
CA PRO A 91 8.34 -3.09 -1.72
C PRO A 91 6.87 -2.91 -2.06
N GLU A 92 6.10 -2.15 -1.23
CA GLU A 92 4.67 -1.99 -1.43
C GLU A 92 4.23 -0.54 -1.57
N ASP A 93 4.54 0.32 -0.62
CA ASP A 93 4.11 1.72 -0.70
C ASP A 93 5.27 2.70 -0.45
N ILE A 94 5.09 3.92 -0.94
CA ILE A 94 6.08 5.00 -0.88
C ILE A 94 5.42 6.32 -0.48
N ARG A 95 6.06 7.07 0.41
CA ARG A 95 5.66 8.44 0.78
C ARG A 95 6.86 9.37 0.79
N TYR A 96 6.64 10.56 0.28
CA TYR A 96 7.60 11.66 0.33
C TYR A 96 7.34 12.55 1.53
N ASN A 97 8.32 12.72 2.39
CA ASN A 97 8.26 13.66 3.49
C ASN A 97 8.74 15.05 3.02
N ALA A 98 7.83 15.94 2.68
CA ALA A 98 8.17 17.27 2.19
C ALA A 98 8.87 18.16 3.23
N ALA A 99 8.81 17.84 4.53
CA ALA A 99 9.49 18.59 5.58
C ALA A 99 10.99 18.26 5.65
N THR A 100 11.38 17.02 5.35
CA THR A 100 12.77 16.54 5.43
C THR A 100 13.40 16.25 4.07
N GLY A 101 12.59 16.12 3.02
CA GLY A 101 13.01 15.67 1.69
C GLY A 101 13.33 14.18 1.64
N GLU A 102 12.83 13.39 2.59
CA GLU A 102 13.08 11.95 2.67
C GLU A 102 11.98 11.15 1.98
N ILE A 103 12.37 9.98 1.50
CA ILE A 103 11.45 8.94 1.02
C ILE A 103 11.26 7.94 2.15
N VAL A 104 10.00 7.59 2.44
CA VAL A 104 9.65 6.48 3.33
C VAL A 104 8.91 5.45 2.51
N TRP A 105 9.33 4.20 2.62
CA TRP A 105 8.73 3.09 1.91
C TRP A 105 8.61 1.87 2.81
N CYS A 106 7.68 0.97 2.51
CA CYS A 106 7.49 -0.25 3.28
C CYS A 106 7.79 -1.50 2.44
N SER A 107 8.04 -2.57 3.15
CA SER A 107 8.24 -3.92 2.64
C SER A 107 7.42 -4.89 3.46
N GLU A 108 6.80 -5.86 2.80
CA GLU A 108 6.09 -6.95 3.46
C GLU A 108 6.99 -8.01 4.10
N GLY A 109 8.25 -8.09 3.67
CA GLY A 109 9.14 -9.19 4.03
C GLY A 109 8.75 -10.51 3.35
N GLU A 110 9.18 -11.64 3.90
CA GLU A 110 8.82 -12.95 3.37
C GLU A 110 8.71 -14.02 4.46
N ARG A 111 7.63 -14.81 4.43
CA ARG A 111 7.39 -15.90 5.37
C ARG A 111 7.18 -17.22 4.65
N LYS A 112 8.25 -18.02 4.55
CA LYS A 112 8.26 -19.40 4.02
C LYS A 112 9.03 -20.30 4.98
N PRO A 113 8.42 -20.68 6.13
CA PRO A 113 9.11 -21.43 7.19
C PRO A 113 9.61 -22.79 6.72
N GLU A 114 8.96 -23.42 5.75
CA GLU A 114 9.40 -24.66 5.14
C GLU A 114 10.74 -24.53 4.41
N ASN A 115 11.13 -23.32 4.02
CA ASN A 115 12.39 -22.99 3.37
C ASN A 115 13.37 -22.27 4.33
N ASN A 116 13.01 -22.12 5.61
CA ASN A 116 13.71 -21.29 6.60
C ASN A 116 13.85 -19.83 6.20
N ILE A 117 12.87 -19.28 5.46
CA ILE A 117 12.81 -17.88 5.08
C ILE A 117 11.81 -17.19 6.02
N LEU A 118 12.34 -16.31 6.85
CA LEU A 118 11.60 -15.45 7.77
C LEU A 118 12.24 -14.05 7.71
N GLU A 119 11.88 -13.28 6.69
CA GLU A 119 12.27 -11.87 6.56
C GLU A 119 11.15 -11.01 7.13
N ASP A 120 11.48 -10.19 8.12
CA ASP A 120 10.51 -9.30 8.76
C ASP A 120 10.04 -8.19 7.81
N PRO A 121 8.78 -7.76 7.90
CA PRO A 121 8.34 -6.55 7.25
C PRO A 121 9.09 -5.34 7.78
N SER A 122 9.18 -4.29 7.00
CA SER A 122 9.96 -3.12 7.38
C SER A 122 9.36 -1.82 6.85
N VAL A 123 9.67 -0.72 7.56
CA VAL A 123 9.42 0.65 7.10
C VAL A 123 10.77 1.36 7.09
N ILE A 124 11.20 1.74 5.90
CA ILE A 124 12.56 2.21 5.64
C ILE A 124 12.53 3.67 5.22
N VAL A 125 13.54 4.43 5.69
CA VAL A 125 13.77 5.81 5.30
C VAL A 125 14.97 5.86 4.37
N ALA A 126 14.79 6.48 3.22
CA ALA A 126 15.83 6.70 2.22
C ALA A 126 15.94 8.19 1.85
N ASP A 127 17.04 8.56 1.24
CA ASP A 127 17.12 9.85 0.54
C ASP A 127 16.44 9.76 -0.85
N GLN A 128 16.34 10.90 -1.54
CA GLN A 128 15.76 10.97 -2.89
C GLN A 128 16.56 10.23 -3.97
N ASN A 129 17.74 9.72 -3.64
CA ASN A 129 18.56 8.88 -4.53
C ASN A 129 18.40 7.38 -4.22
N GLY A 130 17.55 7.03 -3.23
CA GLY A 130 17.31 5.65 -2.81
C GLY A 130 18.33 5.13 -1.79
N ASN A 131 19.24 5.96 -1.28
CA ASN A 131 20.20 5.51 -0.27
C ASN A 131 19.52 5.37 1.09
N TYR A 132 19.77 4.25 1.76
CA TYR A 132 19.30 3.99 3.13
C TYR A 132 19.76 5.10 4.09
N LYS A 133 18.86 5.57 4.91
CA LYS A 133 19.15 6.52 6.01
C LYS A 133 18.83 5.95 7.37
N ASP A 134 17.67 5.33 7.53
CA ASP A 134 17.15 4.83 8.80
C ASP A 134 16.00 3.83 8.57
N SER A 135 15.48 3.25 9.64
CA SER A 135 14.28 2.42 9.63
C SER A 135 13.47 2.62 10.89
N PHE A 136 12.18 2.33 10.83
CA PHE A 136 11.30 2.31 12.00
C PHE A 136 11.48 1.01 12.78
N GLU A 137 11.40 1.10 14.11
CA GLU A 137 11.44 -0.08 14.98
C GLU A 137 10.18 -0.92 14.75
N LEU A 138 10.38 -2.19 14.40
CA LEU A 138 9.26 -3.09 14.14
C LEU A 138 8.53 -3.43 15.44
N PRO A 139 7.18 -3.31 15.49
CA PRO A 139 6.40 -3.74 16.65
C PRO A 139 6.57 -5.23 16.95
N ALA A 140 6.59 -5.60 18.21
CA ALA A 140 6.85 -6.97 18.65
C ALA A 140 5.89 -8.03 18.04
N ASN A 141 4.66 -7.64 17.72
CA ASN A 141 3.66 -8.51 17.09
C ASN A 141 3.76 -8.54 15.55
N MET A 142 4.75 -7.86 14.96
CA MET A 142 4.97 -7.82 13.50
C MET A 142 6.22 -8.59 13.06
N HIS A 143 6.87 -9.34 13.95
CA HIS A 143 7.97 -10.23 13.57
C HIS A 143 7.47 -11.51 12.93
N MET A 144 8.06 -11.89 11.80
CA MET A 144 7.79 -13.16 11.12
C MET A 144 8.22 -14.34 11.98
N GLN A 145 7.36 -15.34 12.10
CA GLN A 145 7.63 -16.52 12.91
C GLN A 145 7.38 -17.81 12.12
N ALA A 146 8.13 -18.87 12.44
CA ALA A 146 7.93 -20.16 11.81
C ALA A 146 6.58 -20.81 12.20
N THR A 147 6.06 -20.46 13.37
CA THR A 147 4.74 -20.87 13.85
C THR A 147 3.65 -19.91 13.37
N GLU A 148 2.38 -20.29 13.54
CA GLU A 148 1.24 -19.43 13.22
C GLU A 148 1.05 -18.31 14.27
N ASN A 149 2.03 -17.40 14.32
CA ASN A 149 2.05 -16.18 15.10
C ASN A 149 2.62 -15.05 14.24
N GLY A 150 2.22 -13.81 14.55
CA GLY A 150 2.65 -12.63 13.82
C GLY A 150 2.04 -12.53 12.41
N PRO A 151 2.71 -11.85 11.47
CA PRO A 151 2.20 -11.62 10.13
C PRO A 151 2.11 -12.89 9.30
N ARG A 152 1.23 -12.84 8.30
CA ARG A 152 1.07 -13.88 7.28
C ARG A 152 1.99 -13.59 6.10
N GLN A 153 2.24 -14.61 5.27
CA GLN A 153 2.93 -14.43 4.00
C GLN A 153 2.12 -13.52 3.08
N ASN A 154 2.77 -12.49 2.51
CA ASN A 154 2.21 -11.60 1.48
C ASN A 154 0.86 -10.99 1.91
N SER A 155 0.84 -10.32 3.06
CA SER A 155 -0.39 -9.77 3.65
C SER A 155 -0.04 -8.83 4.82
N VAL A 156 1.00 -7.97 4.67
CA VAL A 156 1.53 -7.21 5.81
C VAL A 156 1.44 -5.69 5.59
N PHE A 157 2.52 -5.02 5.25
CA PHE A 157 2.57 -3.56 5.14
C PHE A 157 2.30 -3.12 3.71
N GLU A 158 1.06 -2.75 3.43
CA GLU A 158 0.61 -2.38 2.09
C GLU A 158 0.42 -0.87 1.91
N GLY A 159 0.16 -0.13 2.95
CA GLY A 159 -0.15 1.29 2.81
C GLY A 159 0.51 2.16 3.87
N LEU A 160 0.97 3.33 3.46
CA LEU A 160 1.57 4.36 4.30
C LEU A 160 0.78 5.67 4.21
N ALA A 161 0.71 6.44 5.29
CA ALA A 161 0.19 7.80 5.26
C ALA A 161 0.83 8.66 6.35
N PHE A 162 1.40 9.80 5.99
CA PHE A 162 1.84 10.79 6.98
C PHE A 162 0.66 11.57 7.56
N SER A 163 0.79 11.99 8.84
CA SER A 163 -0.03 13.08 9.36
C SER A 163 0.32 14.40 8.64
N ALA A 164 -0.60 15.37 8.65
CA ALA A 164 -0.43 16.64 7.93
C ALA A 164 0.82 17.43 8.35
N ASP A 165 1.29 17.25 9.59
CA ASP A 165 2.48 17.87 10.15
C ASP A 165 3.73 16.97 10.09
N TYR A 166 3.63 15.82 9.43
CA TYR A 166 4.68 14.79 9.31
C TYR A 166 5.21 14.21 10.63
N LYS A 167 4.55 14.47 11.78
CA LYS A 167 4.99 13.94 13.07
C LYS A 167 4.63 12.47 13.27
N PHE A 168 3.64 11.99 12.56
CA PHE A 168 3.21 10.60 12.64
C PHE A 168 3.17 9.97 11.24
N LEU A 169 3.48 8.68 11.21
CA LEU A 169 3.28 7.82 10.05
C LEU A 169 2.27 6.74 10.44
N PHE A 170 1.25 6.57 9.62
CA PHE A 170 0.32 5.44 9.70
C PHE A 170 0.75 4.35 8.71
N VAL A 171 0.65 3.10 9.15
CA VAL A 171 0.96 1.92 8.34
C VAL A 171 -0.23 0.97 8.39
N GLY A 172 -0.76 0.61 7.23
CA GLY A 172 -1.84 -0.35 7.08
C GLY A 172 -1.30 -1.77 6.99
N VAL A 173 -1.86 -2.68 7.78
CA VAL A 173 -1.62 -4.13 7.63
C VAL A 173 -2.72 -4.67 6.72
N GLU A 174 -2.37 -5.39 5.65
CA GLU A 174 -3.32 -5.83 4.63
C GLU A 174 -4.38 -6.78 5.20
N GLU A 175 -3.94 -7.85 5.85
CA GLU A 175 -4.80 -8.90 6.38
C GLU A 175 -4.55 -9.15 7.87
N PRO A 176 -5.41 -9.93 8.57
CA PRO A 176 -5.19 -10.29 9.96
C PRO A 176 -3.83 -10.95 10.21
N ILE A 177 -3.09 -10.52 11.23
CA ILE A 177 -2.03 -11.38 11.79
C ILE A 177 -2.66 -12.65 12.36
N TYR A 178 -1.87 -13.69 12.59
CA TYR A 178 -2.42 -14.99 13.03
C TYR A 178 -3.24 -14.89 14.32
N GLU A 179 -2.81 -14.06 15.27
CA GLU A 179 -3.48 -13.86 16.55
C GLU A 179 -4.84 -13.16 16.42
N ASP A 180 -5.04 -12.36 15.36
CA ASP A 180 -6.26 -11.60 15.14
C ASP A 180 -7.35 -12.42 14.41
N GLY A 181 -7.09 -13.70 14.16
CA GLY A 181 -8.07 -14.64 13.65
C GLY A 181 -7.89 -14.99 12.17
N THR A 182 -8.96 -15.46 11.55
CA THR A 182 -8.95 -15.92 10.16
C THR A 182 -9.02 -14.75 9.17
N ARG A 183 -8.52 -14.99 7.96
CA ARG A 183 -8.72 -14.10 6.82
C ARG A 183 -10.20 -13.86 6.56
N ALA A 184 -10.52 -12.75 5.90
CA ALA A 184 -11.88 -12.49 5.43
C ALA A 184 -12.35 -13.59 4.46
N THR A 185 -13.63 -13.92 4.52
CA THR A 185 -14.28 -14.87 3.60
C THR A 185 -15.49 -14.20 2.96
N ASN A 186 -16.24 -14.93 2.13
CA ASN A 186 -17.49 -14.38 1.59
C ASN A 186 -18.57 -14.18 2.69
N ASP A 187 -18.44 -14.89 3.81
CA ASP A 187 -19.43 -14.89 4.90
C ASP A 187 -18.92 -14.17 6.16
N SER A 188 -17.65 -13.82 6.23
CA SER A 188 -17.03 -13.21 7.42
C SER A 188 -16.07 -12.08 7.06
N ALA A 189 -16.21 -10.96 7.74
CA ALA A 189 -15.26 -9.88 7.82
C ALA A 189 -14.10 -10.25 8.77
N ALA A 190 -12.98 -9.51 8.68
CA ALA A 190 -11.82 -9.77 9.51
C ALA A 190 -11.28 -8.51 10.18
N TRP A 191 -10.48 -8.68 11.24
CA TRP A 191 -9.83 -7.58 11.95
C TRP A 191 -8.39 -7.44 11.51
N ILE A 192 -7.99 -6.21 11.19
CA ILE A 192 -6.60 -5.86 10.90
C ILE A 192 -6.14 -4.73 11.83
N ARG A 193 -4.86 -4.42 11.77
CA ARG A 193 -4.23 -3.35 12.53
C ARG A 193 -3.80 -2.20 11.63
N LEU A 194 -4.09 -0.96 12.05
CA LEU A 194 -3.43 0.24 11.57
C LEU A 194 -2.44 0.68 12.64
N ILE A 195 -1.17 0.80 12.26
CA ILE A 195 -0.08 1.11 13.20
C ILE A 195 0.28 2.58 13.05
N LYS A 196 0.41 3.29 14.18
CA LYS A 196 0.85 4.68 14.22
C LYS A 196 2.25 4.76 14.80
N PHE A 197 3.16 5.38 14.04
CA PHE A 197 4.54 5.62 14.44
C PHE A 197 4.78 7.10 14.70
N ASP A 198 5.63 7.41 15.67
CA ASP A 198 6.28 8.72 15.83
C ASP A 198 7.45 8.79 14.84
N THR A 199 7.46 9.78 13.96
CA THR A 199 8.45 9.87 12.88
C THR A 199 9.83 10.31 13.35
N GLU A 200 9.92 11.08 14.43
CA GLU A 200 11.20 11.51 15.01
C GLU A 200 11.87 10.34 15.77
N LYS A 201 11.08 9.64 16.59
CA LYS A 201 11.57 8.53 17.42
C LYS A 201 11.70 7.22 16.65
N ARG A 202 11.10 7.12 15.46
CA ARG A 202 11.04 5.88 14.65
C ARG A 202 10.40 4.70 15.39
N LYS A 203 9.43 4.97 16.28
CA LYS A 203 8.80 3.97 17.15
C LYS A 203 7.29 4.01 17.06
N GLN A 204 6.69 2.84 17.21
CA GLN A 204 5.25 2.73 17.38
C GLN A 204 4.78 3.52 18.61
N VAL A 205 3.67 4.23 18.47
CA VAL A 205 2.99 4.95 19.56
C VAL A 205 1.58 4.44 19.80
N ALA A 206 0.94 3.81 18.82
CA ALA A 206 -0.37 3.17 18.97
C ALA A 206 -0.62 2.14 17.87
N GLN A 207 -1.58 1.23 18.09
CA GLN A 207 -2.22 0.43 17.06
C GLN A 207 -3.73 0.58 17.18
N TYR A 208 -4.42 0.59 16.06
CA TYR A 208 -5.88 0.70 16.01
C TYR A 208 -6.49 -0.48 15.27
N ALA A 209 -7.61 -0.98 15.79
CA ALA A 209 -8.34 -2.07 15.14
C ALA A 209 -9.22 -1.51 14.01
N TYR A 210 -9.05 -2.05 12.82
CA TYR A 210 -9.90 -1.79 11.65
C TYR A 210 -10.55 -3.09 11.21
N LYS A 211 -11.84 -3.04 10.86
CA LYS A 211 -12.58 -4.23 10.42
C LYS A 211 -12.76 -4.16 8.91
N ILE A 212 -12.01 -4.97 8.15
CA ILE A 212 -12.18 -5.09 6.70
C ILE A 212 -13.48 -5.82 6.36
N GLU A 213 -14.03 -5.54 5.18
CA GLU A 213 -15.25 -6.18 4.68
C GLU A 213 -15.02 -7.66 4.32
N HIS A 214 -16.12 -8.34 3.99
CA HIS A 214 -16.08 -9.68 3.40
C HIS A 214 -15.44 -9.64 2.02
N VAL A 215 -14.91 -10.78 1.58
CA VAL A 215 -14.59 -11.00 0.16
C VAL A 215 -15.85 -10.77 -0.68
N ALA A 216 -15.73 -9.92 -1.69
CA ALA A 216 -16.89 -9.38 -2.41
C ALA A 216 -17.69 -10.43 -3.21
N TYR A 217 -16.98 -11.41 -3.79
CA TYR A 217 -17.60 -12.41 -4.67
C TYR A 217 -17.08 -13.83 -4.36
N PRO A 218 -17.90 -14.86 -4.58
CA PRO A 218 -17.44 -16.24 -4.48
C PRO A 218 -16.43 -16.57 -5.59
N THR A 219 -15.59 -17.55 -5.35
CA THR A 219 -14.62 -18.06 -6.33
C THR A 219 -15.24 -19.05 -7.29
N MET A 220 -14.69 -19.12 -8.50
CA MET A 220 -15.00 -20.13 -9.49
C MET A 220 -13.69 -20.68 -10.10
N PRO A 221 -13.32 -21.94 -9.86
CA PRO A 221 -14.02 -22.96 -9.04
C PRO A 221 -14.17 -22.58 -7.57
N SER A 222 -15.14 -23.19 -6.88
CA SER A 222 -15.29 -23.02 -5.43
C SER A 222 -14.02 -23.43 -4.68
N ASN A 223 -13.72 -22.76 -3.55
CA ASN A 223 -12.52 -22.98 -2.73
C ASN A 223 -11.17 -22.60 -3.40
N SER A 224 -11.20 -21.89 -4.53
CA SER A 224 -10.00 -21.27 -5.11
C SER A 224 -9.57 -20.04 -4.30
N PHE A 225 -8.42 -19.46 -4.66
CA PHE A 225 -7.86 -18.29 -3.99
C PHE A 225 -8.81 -17.09 -4.02
N LYS A 226 -8.93 -16.45 -2.88
CA LYS A 226 -9.66 -15.19 -2.69
C LYS A 226 -9.06 -14.40 -1.54
N ILE A 227 -9.19 -13.08 -1.60
CA ILE A 227 -8.69 -12.15 -0.61
C ILE A 227 -9.61 -10.94 -0.51
N ASN A 228 -9.68 -10.31 0.65
CA ASN A 228 -10.04 -8.91 0.85
C ASN A 228 -9.08 -8.35 1.88
N GLY A 229 -8.35 -7.32 1.53
CA GLY A 229 -7.35 -6.69 2.36
C GLY A 229 -7.30 -5.17 2.13
N VAL A 230 -6.56 -4.47 2.97
CA VAL A 230 -6.25 -3.05 2.79
C VAL A 230 -5.02 -2.94 1.89
N SER A 231 -5.19 -2.45 0.66
CA SER A 231 -4.11 -2.29 -0.30
C SER A 231 -3.49 -0.88 -0.32
N ALA A 232 -4.17 0.12 0.24
CA ALA A 232 -3.61 1.47 0.36
C ALA A 232 -4.30 2.28 1.44
N ILE A 233 -3.59 3.26 2.00
CA ILE A 233 -4.16 4.28 2.88
C ILE A 233 -3.65 5.68 2.48
N LEU A 234 -4.46 6.70 2.71
CA LEU A 234 -4.10 8.10 2.46
C LEU A 234 -4.73 9.01 3.50
N LEU A 235 -3.98 9.99 4.01
CA LEU A 235 -4.53 10.98 4.92
C LEU A 235 -5.64 11.81 4.25
N ALA A 236 -6.86 11.71 4.74
CA ALA A 236 -8.02 12.50 4.28
C ALA A 236 -8.14 13.82 5.05
N ALA A 237 -8.00 13.76 6.38
CA ALA A 237 -8.01 14.87 7.32
C ALA A 237 -7.31 14.44 8.62
N GLU A 238 -7.22 15.33 9.61
CA GLU A 238 -6.69 14.97 10.93
C GLU A 238 -7.43 13.75 11.50
N ASN A 239 -6.68 12.71 11.88
CA ASN A 239 -7.18 11.42 12.37
C ASN A 239 -8.19 10.71 11.44
N LYS A 240 -8.20 11.05 10.15
CA LYS A 240 -9.05 10.37 9.15
C LYS A 240 -8.23 9.93 7.96
N LEU A 241 -8.45 8.69 7.54
CA LEU A 241 -7.79 8.11 6.38
C LEU A 241 -8.83 7.72 5.31
N PHE A 242 -8.47 7.90 4.05
CA PHE A 242 -9.03 7.04 3.02
C PHE A 242 -8.34 5.68 3.15
N VAL A 243 -9.14 4.62 3.20
CA VAL A 243 -8.68 3.24 3.23
C VAL A 243 -9.22 2.55 2.00
N VAL A 244 -8.34 1.98 1.21
CA VAL A 244 -8.67 1.21 0.01
C VAL A 244 -8.71 -0.26 0.40
N GLU A 245 -9.88 -0.87 0.32
CA GLU A 245 -10.03 -2.32 0.43
C GLU A 245 -10.11 -2.91 -0.97
N ARG A 246 -9.21 -3.86 -1.26
CA ARG A 246 -9.13 -4.60 -2.50
C ARG A 246 -9.58 -6.03 -2.28
N SER A 247 -10.60 -6.44 -3.01
CA SER A 247 -11.11 -7.81 -2.98
C SER A 247 -10.89 -8.50 -4.32
N PHE A 248 -10.23 -9.64 -4.28
CA PHE A 248 -10.04 -10.52 -5.44
C PHE A 248 -10.68 -11.89 -5.20
N SER A 249 -11.19 -12.48 -6.27
CA SER A 249 -11.71 -13.86 -6.26
C SER A 249 -11.40 -14.55 -7.57
N THR A 250 -10.75 -15.71 -7.53
CA THR A 250 -10.49 -16.54 -8.71
C THR A 250 -11.76 -16.74 -9.53
N GLY A 251 -11.65 -16.57 -10.85
CA GLY A 251 -12.78 -16.64 -11.78
C GLY A 251 -13.35 -15.27 -12.17
N ARG A 252 -12.86 -14.19 -11.56
CA ARG A 252 -13.10 -12.80 -11.99
C ARG A 252 -11.81 -12.20 -12.56
N LEU A 253 -11.95 -11.36 -13.58
CA LEU A 253 -10.82 -10.63 -14.14
C LEU A 253 -10.55 -9.34 -13.37
N ALA A 254 -11.60 -8.60 -12.99
CA ALA A 254 -11.49 -7.35 -12.26
C ALA A 254 -11.44 -7.57 -10.75
N CYS A 255 -10.66 -6.76 -10.05
CA CYS A 255 -10.76 -6.59 -8.60
C CYS A 255 -12.01 -5.79 -8.22
N THR A 256 -12.53 -5.98 -7.02
CA THR A 256 -13.50 -5.09 -6.39
C THR A 256 -12.76 -4.13 -5.47
N ILE A 257 -12.82 -2.86 -5.77
CA ILE A 257 -12.15 -1.80 -5.02
C ILE A 257 -13.18 -0.97 -4.27
N ARG A 258 -13.03 -0.87 -2.95
CA ARG A 258 -13.88 -0.04 -2.09
C ARG A 258 -13.03 0.97 -1.34
N VAL A 259 -13.40 2.24 -1.41
CA VAL A 259 -12.73 3.32 -0.69
C VAL A 259 -13.60 3.73 0.49
N PHE A 260 -13.05 3.63 1.68
CA PHE A 260 -13.71 4.02 2.92
C PHE A 260 -13.07 5.30 3.50
N LEU A 261 -13.88 6.15 4.12
CA LEU A 261 -13.39 7.14 5.07
C LEU A 261 -13.37 6.48 6.45
N ALA A 262 -12.17 6.26 6.96
CA ALA A 262 -11.91 5.71 8.28
C ALA A 262 -11.65 6.85 9.28
N ASP A 263 -12.36 6.87 10.41
CA ASP A 263 -12.23 7.89 11.45
C ASP A 263 -11.65 7.28 12.73
N MET A 264 -10.49 7.76 13.13
CA MET A 264 -9.72 7.26 14.28
C MET A 264 -9.91 8.10 15.55
N ASN A 265 -10.73 9.17 15.54
CA ASN A 265 -10.82 10.10 16.67
C ASN A 265 -11.19 9.42 18.01
N ASP A 266 -12.10 8.45 17.95
CA ASP A 266 -12.55 7.71 19.13
C ASP A 266 -11.96 6.30 19.23
N ALA A 267 -11.06 5.93 18.30
CA ALA A 267 -10.51 4.58 18.24
C ALA A 267 -9.59 4.30 19.43
N ALA A 268 -9.82 3.18 20.10
CA ALA A 268 -8.99 2.74 21.20
C ALA A 268 -7.64 2.20 20.71
N ASP A 269 -6.57 2.52 21.46
CA ASP A 269 -5.27 1.89 21.23
C ASP A 269 -5.32 0.41 21.64
N VAL A 270 -4.99 -0.45 20.70
CA VAL A 270 -4.96 -1.91 20.85
C VAL A 270 -3.53 -2.49 20.79
N ALA A 271 -2.50 -1.66 20.94
CA ALA A 271 -1.10 -2.10 20.88
C ALA A 271 -0.77 -3.23 21.88
N SER A 272 -1.38 -3.18 23.07
CA SER A 272 -1.24 -4.23 24.10
C SER A 272 -2.22 -5.39 23.97
N THR A 273 -3.17 -5.32 23.04
CA THR A 273 -4.20 -6.35 22.83
C THR A 273 -3.61 -7.50 22.04
N LYS A 274 -3.54 -8.68 22.66
CA LYS A 274 -2.92 -9.86 22.06
C LYS A 274 -3.66 -10.36 20.83
N SER A 275 -5.00 -10.31 20.83
CA SER A 275 -5.86 -10.80 19.75
C SER A 275 -7.06 -9.88 19.58
N LEU A 276 -7.32 -9.44 18.37
CA LEU A 276 -8.49 -8.60 18.06
C LEU A 276 -9.75 -9.45 17.90
N SER A 277 -10.80 -9.04 18.59
CA SER A 277 -12.11 -9.68 18.51
C SER A 277 -13.19 -8.69 18.97
N PRO A 278 -14.48 -8.96 18.75
CA PRO A 278 -15.56 -8.11 19.28
C PRO A 278 -15.53 -7.95 20.80
N GLN A 279 -14.89 -8.87 21.53
CA GLN A 279 -14.79 -8.85 22.99
C GLN A 279 -13.57 -8.04 23.50
N THR A 280 -12.51 -7.96 22.69
CA THR A 280 -11.24 -7.32 23.07
C THR A 280 -11.08 -5.91 22.52
N VAL A 281 -11.78 -5.57 21.44
CA VAL A 281 -11.78 -4.25 20.81
C VAL A 281 -12.94 -3.43 21.38
N SER A 282 -12.63 -2.48 22.25
CA SER A 282 -13.67 -1.63 22.89
C SER A 282 -14.28 -0.64 21.88
N THR A 283 -13.42 0.05 21.12
CA THR A 283 -13.83 1.06 20.15
C THR A 283 -12.93 0.92 18.90
N PRO A 284 -13.40 0.27 17.84
CA PRO A 284 -12.64 0.17 16.60
C PRO A 284 -12.67 1.51 15.84
N ILE A 285 -11.82 1.61 14.81
CA ILE A 285 -11.94 2.66 13.80
C ILE A 285 -13.34 2.59 13.19
N SER A 286 -14.06 3.70 13.18
CA SER A 286 -15.32 3.80 12.45
C SER A 286 -15.04 4.05 10.97
N LYS A 287 -15.87 3.49 10.08
CA LYS A 287 -15.69 3.69 8.64
C LYS A 287 -17.00 3.93 7.91
N LYS A 288 -16.90 4.70 6.82
CA LYS A 288 -18.01 4.97 5.90
C LYS A 288 -17.55 4.69 4.48
N LEU A 289 -18.29 3.86 3.75
CA LEU A 289 -18.06 3.65 2.32
C LEU A 289 -18.29 4.96 1.56
N LEU A 290 -17.29 5.37 0.77
CA LEU A 290 -17.37 6.55 -0.10
C LEU A 290 -17.52 6.16 -1.57
N LEU A 291 -16.84 5.10 -2.00
CA LEU A 291 -16.80 4.68 -3.39
C LEU A 291 -16.70 3.15 -3.46
N ASN A 292 -17.53 2.55 -4.30
CA ASN A 292 -17.35 1.18 -4.78
C ASN A 292 -17.09 1.25 -6.29
N MET A 293 -15.89 0.88 -6.71
CA MET A 293 -15.49 1.01 -8.12
C MET A 293 -16.21 0.02 -9.03
N ASP A 294 -16.82 -1.05 -8.52
CA ASP A 294 -17.72 -1.93 -9.30
C ASP A 294 -18.90 -1.16 -9.90
N GLU A 295 -19.36 -0.08 -9.24
CA GLU A 295 -20.47 0.75 -9.71
C GLU A 295 -20.12 1.65 -10.91
N LEU A 296 -18.83 1.73 -11.25
CA LEU A 296 -18.37 2.53 -12.40
C LEU A 296 -18.64 1.85 -13.74
N GLY A 297 -18.98 0.55 -13.74
CA GLY A 297 -19.26 -0.22 -14.95
C GLY A 297 -18.04 -0.37 -15.87
N ARG A 298 -16.84 -0.35 -15.30
CA ARG A 298 -15.55 -0.45 -16.00
C ARG A 298 -14.69 -1.56 -15.41
N TYR A 299 -13.74 -2.04 -16.20
CA TYR A 299 -12.71 -2.92 -15.71
C TYR A 299 -11.74 -2.11 -14.83
N ILE A 300 -11.60 -2.50 -13.59
CA ILE A 300 -10.63 -1.96 -12.64
C ILE A 300 -9.71 -3.11 -12.25
N ASP A 301 -8.43 -2.88 -12.42
CA ASP A 301 -7.39 -3.84 -12.09
C ASP A 301 -7.00 -3.76 -10.60
N ASN A 302 -5.87 -4.23 -10.26
CA ASN A 302 -5.28 -4.41 -8.95
C ASN A 302 -4.85 -3.06 -8.33
N ILE A 303 -5.78 -2.25 -7.86
CA ILE A 303 -5.47 -0.95 -7.23
C ILE A 303 -4.72 -1.18 -5.91
N GLU A 304 -3.49 -0.64 -5.84
CA GLU A 304 -2.60 -0.77 -4.68
C GLU A 304 -2.07 0.57 -4.19
N GLY A 305 -2.12 1.63 -5.00
CA GLY A 305 -1.68 2.94 -4.56
C GLY A 305 -2.74 4.02 -4.68
N VAL A 306 -2.69 5.00 -3.79
CA VAL A 306 -3.54 6.20 -3.83
C VAL A 306 -2.77 7.41 -3.32
N THR A 307 -2.94 8.54 -4.00
CA THR A 307 -2.39 9.83 -3.58
C THR A 307 -3.36 10.98 -3.88
N TRP A 308 -3.12 12.11 -3.22
CA TRP A 308 -3.70 13.37 -3.67
C TRP A 308 -3.11 13.76 -5.02
N GLY A 309 -3.95 14.29 -5.91
CA GLY A 309 -3.50 14.97 -7.12
C GLY A 309 -3.56 16.49 -6.99
N PRO A 310 -3.25 17.23 -8.06
CA PRO A 310 -3.37 18.68 -8.09
C PRO A 310 -4.82 19.13 -7.96
N LEU A 311 -5.04 20.39 -7.62
CA LEU A 311 -6.36 21.01 -7.73
C LEU A 311 -6.79 21.02 -9.19
N LEU A 312 -8.02 20.60 -9.45
CA LEU A 312 -8.62 20.66 -10.77
C LEU A 312 -8.99 22.11 -11.13
N PRO A 313 -9.18 22.44 -12.43
CA PRO A 313 -9.51 23.80 -12.86
C PRO A 313 -10.76 24.41 -12.22
N ASN A 314 -11.67 23.59 -11.73
CA ASN A 314 -12.86 24.02 -10.99
C ASN A 314 -12.63 24.25 -9.49
N GLY A 315 -11.38 24.06 -9.01
CA GLY A 315 -10.98 24.22 -7.61
C GLY A 315 -11.24 23.00 -6.74
N HIS A 316 -11.77 21.90 -7.26
CA HIS A 316 -11.96 20.68 -6.52
C HIS A 316 -10.61 19.91 -6.35
N ARG A 317 -10.49 19.19 -5.24
CA ARG A 317 -9.36 18.28 -5.01
C ARG A 317 -9.49 17.05 -5.90
N SER A 318 -8.35 16.48 -6.26
CA SER A 318 -8.33 15.22 -7.00
C SER A 318 -7.61 14.12 -6.23
N LEU A 319 -7.97 12.88 -6.53
CA LEU A 319 -7.28 11.66 -6.09
C LEU A 319 -6.80 10.93 -7.33
N ILE A 320 -5.60 10.38 -7.23
CA ILE A 320 -5.03 9.50 -8.26
C ILE A 320 -4.79 8.14 -7.61
N PHE A 321 -5.32 7.09 -8.24
CA PHE A 321 -5.07 5.71 -7.88
C PHE A 321 -4.16 5.07 -8.92
N VAL A 322 -3.32 4.14 -8.52
CA VAL A 322 -2.52 3.33 -9.43
C VAL A 322 -2.84 1.84 -9.23
N ALA A 323 -2.96 1.12 -10.33
CA ALA A 323 -3.09 -0.33 -10.33
C ALA A 323 -1.76 -0.98 -10.69
N ASP A 324 -1.38 -1.97 -9.91
CA ASP A 324 -0.29 -2.86 -10.21
C ASP A 324 -0.68 -3.88 -11.30
N ASN A 325 0.21 -4.12 -12.24
CA ASN A 325 0.04 -5.09 -13.30
C ASN A 325 0.77 -6.43 -13.03
N ASN A 326 1.37 -6.61 -11.86
CA ASN A 326 2.14 -7.81 -11.50
C ASN A 326 3.15 -8.24 -12.58
N PHE A 327 3.63 -7.31 -13.42
CA PHE A 327 4.41 -7.59 -14.63
C PHE A 327 3.73 -8.61 -15.58
N SER A 328 2.43 -8.80 -15.46
CA SER A 328 1.61 -9.71 -16.25
C SER A 328 1.14 -9.03 -17.55
N PRO A 329 1.25 -9.68 -18.72
CA PRO A 329 0.67 -9.12 -19.94
C PRO A 329 -0.86 -9.12 -19.96
N LEU A 330 -1.51 -9.74 -18.98
CA LEU A 330 -2.97 -9.83 -18.84
C LEU A 330 -3.55 -8.76 -17.93
N GLU A 331 -2.70 -8.08 -17.18
CA GLU A 331 -3.06 -7.05 -16.22
C GLU A 331 -2.59 -5.68 -16.67
N LYS A 332 -3.19 -4.62 -16.13
CA LYS A 332 -2.95 -3.25 -16.55
C LYS A 332 -2.32 -2.41 -15.47
N THR A 333 -1.35 -1.60 -15.84
CA THR A 333 -0.96 -0.45 -15.03
C THR A 333 -1.92 0.71 -15.33
N GLN A 334 -3.00 0.81 -14.55
CA GLN A 334 -4.00 1.88 -14.69
C GLN A 334 -3.69 3.02 -13.73
N LEU A 335 -3.78 4.26 -14.23
CA LEU A 335 -3.92 5.44 -13.37
C LEU A 335 -5.34 5.97 -13.48
N LEU A 336 -6.01 6.09 -12.34
CA LEU A 336 -7.40 6.56 -12.26
C LEU A 336 -7.45 7.91 -11.56
N LEU A 337 -7.96 8.93 -12.25
CA LEU A 337 -8.17 10.26 -11.71
C LEU A 337 -9.63 10.40 -11.26
N PHE A 338 -9.80 10.75 -9.98
CA PHE A 338 -11.11 11.09 -9.41
C PHE A 338 -11.14 12.56 -8.96
N GLU A 339 -12.25 13.18 -9.15
CA GLU A 339 -12.61 14.47 -8.56
C GLU A 339 -13.33 14.23 -7.24
N LEU A 340 -12.90 14.90 -6.18
CA LEU A 340 -13.57 14.88 -4.89
C LEU A 340 -14.61 16.02 -4.86
N ILE A 341 -15.87 15.64 -4.92
CA ILE A 341 -17.01 16.56 -4.83
C ILE A 341 -17.34 16.75 -3.34
N PRO A 342 -17.38 18.00 -2.83
CA PRO A 342 -17.68 18.31 -1.43
C PRO A 342 -19.04 17.84 -0.93
#